data_1bc98ec425142cda245993300dc4f9b8
#
_entry.id   1bc98ec425142cda245993300dc4f9b8
#
_cell.length_a   1.000
_cell.length_b   1.000
_cell.length_c   1.000
_cell.angle_alpha   90.00
_cell.angle_beta   90.00
_cell.angle_gamma   90.00
#
_symmetry.space_group_name_H-M   'P 1'
#
loop_
_entity.id
_entity.type
_entity.pdbx_description
1 polymer ?
#
loop_
_entity_poly.entity_id
_entity_poly.type
_entity_poly.pdbx_seq_one_letter_code
_entity_poly.pdbx_strand_id
1 'polypeptide(L)'
;MERCLEADVPAVPVLDPSEVSSDPHVVAREAVIEIAHPTIGKMRVPRQGASFSAEKNVQPSAAPAYGEHTDEILSDIGFSPNEISHLRNSNIVV
;
A
#
# COMPACT_ATOMS: atom_id res chain seq x y z
N MET A 1 4.31 10.58 -31.35
CA MET A 1 5.35 10.41 -30.35
C MET A 1 6.74 10.55 -30.92
N GLU A 2 7.13 9.81 -31.98
CA GLU A 2 8.46 9.89 -32.63
C GLU A 2 8.91 11.30 -32.96
N ARG A 3 8.04 12.10 -33.60
CA ARG A 3 8.35 13.51 -33.92
C ARG A 3 8.64 14.40 -32.70
N CYS A 4 8.06 14.09 -31.55
CA CYS A 4 8.35 14.81 -30.33
C CYS A 4 9.73 14.42 -29.79
N LEU A 5 10.06 13.14 -29.85
CA LEU A 5 11.38 12.62 -29.44
C LEU A 5 12.49 13.16 -30.34
N GLU A 6 12.28 13.20 -31.68
CA GLU A 6 13.21 13.78 -32.65
C GLU A 6 13.44 15.29 -32.44
N ALA A 7 12.43 15.98 -31.92
CA ALA A 7 12.49 17.42 -31.61
C ALA A 7 12.91 17.72 -30.17
N ASP A 8 13.34 16.72 -29.40
CA ASP A 8 13.69 16.83 -27.97
C ASP A 8 12.56 17.44 -27.12
N VAL A 9 11.31 17.16 -27.49
CA VAL A 9 10.12 17.57 -26.75
C VAL A 9 9.71 16.45 -25.81
N PRO A 10 9.64 16.70 -24.49
CA PRO A 10 9.16 15.72 -23.52
C PRO A 10 7.75 15.26 -23.86
N ALA A 11 7.59 13.99 -24.21
CA ALA A 11 6.30 13.38 -24.52
C ALA A 11 6.28 11.93 -24.04
N VAL A 12 5.18 11.55 -23.38
CA VAL A 12 4.94 10.18 -22.92
C VAL A 12 3.56 9.71 -23.37
N PRO A 13 3.37 8.40 -23.62
CA PRO A 13 2.05 7.88 -23.90
C PRO A 13 1.15 8.00 -22.66
N VAL A 14 -0.12 8.25 -22.88
CA VAL A 14 -1.14 8.07 -21.83
C VAL A 14 -1.61 6.64 -21.93
N LEU A 15 -1.26 5.84 -20.92
CA LEU A 15 -1.64 4.43 -20.82
C LEU A 15 -3.05 4.28 -20.26
N ASP A 16 -3.76 3.27 -20.72
CA ASP A 16 -4.97 2.80 -20.05
C ASP A 16 -4.60 2.16 -18.70
N PRO A 17 -5.40 2.31 -17.63
CA PRO A 17 -5.14 1.69 -16.32
C PRO A 17 -4.89 0.18 -16.38
N SER A 18 -5.50 -0.52 -17.33
CA SER A 18 -5.28 -1.96 -17.56
C SER A 18 -3.88 -2.28 -18.10
N GLU A 19 -3.24 -1.34 -18.80
CA GLU A 19 -1.93 -1.50 -19.42
C GLU A 19 -0.77 -1.13 -18.48
N VAL A 20 -1.01 -0.24 -17.50
CA VAL A 20 0.02 0.27 -16.57
C VAL A 20 0.80 -0.85 -15.92
N SER A 21 0.13 -1.90 -15.45
CA SER A 21 0.80 -2.99 -14.71
C SER A 21 1.69 -3.88 -15.58
N SER A 22 1.56 -3.81 -16.91
CA SER A 22 2.36 -4.56 -17.90
C SER A 22 3.35 -3.67 -18.65
N ASP A 23 3.34 -2.37 -18.43
CA ASP A 23 4.30 -1.45 -19.04
C ASP A 23 5.74 -1.81 -18.64
N PRO A 24 6.69 -1.92 -19.59
CA PRO A 24 8.06 -2.34 -19.31
C PRO A 24 8.78 -1.46 -18.28
N HIS A 25 8.52 -0.15 -18.24
CA HIS A 25 9.12 0.75 -17.27
C HIS A 25 8.53 0.53 -15.87
N VAL A 26 7.21 0.37 -15.76
CA VAL A 26 6.51 0.07 -14.51
C VAL A 26 6.99 -1.25 -13.92
N VAL A 27 7.14 -2.28 -14.78
CA VAL A 27 7.68 -3.60 -14.38
C VAL A 27 9.15 -3.49 -13.94
N ALA A 28 10.01 -2.84 -14.71
CA ALA A 28 11.43 -2.68 -14.39
C ALA A 28 11.66 -1.88 -13.09
N ARG A 29 10.77 -0.94 -12.78
CA ARG A 29 10.79 -0.18 -11.53
C ARG A 29 10.12 -0.91 -10.36
N GLU A 30 9.48 -2.05 -10.59
CA GLU A 30 8.63 -2.73 -9.62
C GLU A 30 7.62 -1.76 -8.97
N ALA A 31 7.09 -0.84 -9.79
CA ALA A 31 6.24 0.24 -9.29
C ALA A 31 4.85 -0.25 -8.86
N VAL A 32 4.44 -1.42 -9.33
CA VAL A 32 3.23 -2.13 -8.90
C VAL A 32 3.65 -3.50 -8.38
N ILE A 33 3.23 -3.84 -7.18
CA ILE A 33 3.53 -5.10 -6.51
C ILE A 33 2.24 -5.85 -6.16
N GLU A 34 2.36 -7.17 -6.05
CA GLU A 34 1.26 -8.03 -5.63
C GLU A 34 1.39 -8.31 -4.13
N ILE A 35 0.32 -8.11 -3.38
CA ILE A 35 0.22 -8.47 -1.97
C ILE A 35 -0.97 -9.41 -1.74
N ALA A 36 -0.89 -10.20 -0.68
CA ALA A 36 -2.01 -11.04 -0.23
C ALA A 36 -2.84 -10.27 0.80
N HIS A 37 -4.12 -10.12 0.54
CA HIS A 37 -5.07 -9.56 1.49
C HIS A 37 -5.90 -10.70 2.10
N PRO A 38 -6.11 -10.74 3.43
CA PRO A 38 -6.74 -11.88 4.09
C PRO A 38 -8.18 -12.17 3.61
N THR A 39 -8.91 -11.15 3.20
CA THR A 39 -10.33 -11.30 2.79
C THR A 39 -10.54 -11.27 1.28
N ILE A 40 -9.78 -10.48 0.53
CA ILE A 40 -9.98 -10.30 -0.91
C ILE A 40 -8.94 -11.04 -1.77
N GLY A 41 -7.99 -11.74 -1.14
CA GLY A 41 -6.98 -12.51 -1.85
C GLY A 41 -5.88 -11.63 -2.44
N LYS A 42 -5.36 -12.01 -3.62
CA LYS A 42 -4.30 -11.26 -4.28
C LYS A 42 -4.79 -9.91 -4.80
N MET A 43 -4.06 -8.86 -4.46
CA MET A 43 -4.31 -7.52 -4.96
C MET A 43 -3.02 -6.84 -5.41
N ARG A 44 -3.13 -5.94 -6.37
CA ARG A 44 -2.02 -5.13 -6.83
C ARG A 44 -2.08 -3.76 -6.21
N VAL A 45 -0.96 -3.31 -5.68
CA VAL A 45 -0.83 -2.00 -5.03
C VAL A 45 0.37 -1.25 -5.58
N PRO A 46 0.33 0.08 -5.66
CA PRO A 46 1.50 0.85 -6.01
C PRO A 46 2.55 0.72 -4.89
N ARG A 47 3.81 0.56 -5.27
CA ARG A 47 4.93 0.64 -4.33
C ARG A 47 5.25 2.10 -4.03
N GLN A 48 5.87 2.35 -2.89
CA GLN A 48 6.43 3.66 -2.56
C GLN A 48 7.41 4.09 -3.67
N GLY A 49 7.26 5.33 -4.16
CA GLY A 49 8.07 5.84 -5.28
C GLY A 49 9.53 6.10 -4.91
N ALA A 50 9.82 6.37 -3.63
CA ALA A 50 11.19 6.55 -3.15
C ALA A 50 11.87 5.20 -2.90
N SER A 51 13.12 5.08 -3.33
CA SER A 51 13.96 3.88 -3.17
C SER A 51 15.25 4.29 -2.47
N PHE A 52 15.57 3.65 -1.35
CA PHE A 52 16.77 3.93 -0.58
C PHE A 52 17.81 2.83 -0.81
N SER A 53 19.04 3.20 -1.15
CA SER A 53 20.11 2.24 -1.46
C SER A 53 20.61 1.48 -0.22
N ALA A 54 20.49 2.09 0.97
CA ALA A 54 20.97 1.53 2.22
C ALA A 54 19.93 0.69 2.98
N GLU A 55 18.66 0.74 2.57
CA GLU A 55 17.57 0.05 3.25
C GLU A 55 16.87 -0.91 2.30
N LYS A 56 16.44 -2.04 2.85
CA LYS A 56 15.53 -2.93 2.10
C LYS A 56 14.20 -2.21 1.89
N ASN A 57 13.71 -2.23 0.66
CA ASN A 57 12.38 -1.73 0.37
C ASN A 57 11.35 -2.47 1.24
N VAL A 58 10.66 -1.71 2.10
CA VAL A 58 9.57 -2.25 2.92
C VAL A 58 8.44 -2.66 1.98
N GLN A 59 8.07 -3.92 2.04
CA GLN A 59 6.90 -4.40 1.31
C GLN A 59 5.65 -3.89 2.04
N PRO A 60 4.69 -3.26 1.36
CA PRO A 60 3.45 -2.86 1.98
C PRO A 60 2.68 -4.10 2.45
N SER A 61 2.11 -4.01 3.63
CA SER A 61 1.16 -4.99 4.14
C SER A 61 -0.25 -4.69 3.63
N ALA A 62 -1.13 -5.67 3.74
CA ALA A 62 -2.55 -5.43 3.52
C ALA A 62 -3.09 -4.37 4.50
N ALA A 63 -4.06 -3.59 4.06
CA ALA A 63 -4.76 -2.68 4.96
C ALA A 63 -5.46 -3.50 6.07
N PRO A 64 -5.33 -3.10 7.34
CA PRO A 64 -5.98 -3.80 8.43
C PRO A 64 -7.51 -3.70 8.35
N ALA A 65 -8.19 -4.68 8.90
CA ALA A 65 -9.63 -4.61 9.11
C ALA A 65 -9.96 -3.53 10.16
N TYR A 66 -11.21 -3.06 10.13
CA TYR A 66 -11.66 -2.07 11.09
C TYR A 66 -11.55 -2.61 12.52
N GLY A 67 -10.80 -1.93 13.37
CA GLY A 67 -10.54 -2.33 14.74
C GLY A 67 -9.55 -3.47 14.95
N GLU A 68 -8.87 -3.97 13.91
CA GLU A 68 -7.96 -5.13 13.98
C GLU A 68 -6.87 -4.99 15.04
N HIS A 69 -6.33 -3.78 15.21
CA HIS A 69 -5.24 -3.51 16.15
C HIS A 69 -5.69 -2.78 17.43
N THR A 70 -6.99 -2.67 17.68
CA THR A 70 -7.51 -1.91 18.85
C THR A 70 -6.94 -2.43 20.15
N ASP A 71 -6.98 -3.74 20.40
CA ASP A 71 -6.51 -4.35 21.64
C ASP A 71 -4.99 -4.22 21.83
N GLU A 72 -4.25 -4.42 20.73
CA GLU A 72 -2.80 -4.28 20.70
C GLU A 72 -2.39 -2.85 21.07
N ILE A 73 -2.94 -1.86 20.36
CA ILE A 73 -2.60 -0.44 20.56
C ILE A 73 -2.97 0.02 21.97
N LEU A 74 -4.15 -0.34 22.46
CA LEU A 74 -4.58 0.05 23.81
C LEU A 74 -3.74 -0.63 24.90
N SER A 75 -3.36 -1.89 24.70
CA SER A 75 -2.46 -2.60 25.61
C SER A 75 -1.07 -1.98 25.66
N ASP A 76 -0.51 -1.57 24.51
CA ASP A 76 0.80 -0.95 24.40
C ASP A 76 0.88 0.40 25.14
N ILE A 77 -0.22 1.15 25.19
CA ILE A 77 -0.31 2.40 25.94
C ILE A 77 -0.79 2.22 27.40
N GLY A 78 -0.93 0.97 27.86
CA GLY A 78 -1.08 0.62 29.26
C GLY A 78 -2.50 0.34 29.73
N PHE A 79 -3.50 0.20 28.84
CA PHE A 79 -4.83 -0.24 29.23
C PHE A 79 -4.84 -1.73 29.56
N SER A 80 -5.50 -2.08 30.64
CA SER A 80 -5.74 -3.47 31.01
C SER A 80 -6.83 -4.11 30.13
N PRO A 81 -6.87 -5.45 29.99
CA PRO A 81 -7.92 -6.13 29.23
C PRO A 81 -9.35 -5.81 29.69
N ASN A 82 -9.53 -5.54 31.02
CA ASN A 82 -10.83 -5.15 31.56
C ASN A 82 -11.26 -3.75 31.10
N GLU A 83 -10.32 -2.80 31.08
CA GLU A 83 -10.58 -1.44 30.60
C GLU A 83 -10.90 -1.45 29.11
N ILE A 84 -10.15 -2.20 28.30
CA ILE A 84 -10.41 -2.35 26.86
C ILE A 84 -11.81 -2.94 26.63
N SER A 85 -12.18 -3.98 27.38
CA SER A 85 -13.50 -4.57 27.31
C SER A 85 -14.61 -3.56 27.69
N HIS A 86 -14.36 -2.72 28.69
CA HIS A 86 -15.30 -1.66 29.10
C HIS A 86 -15.46 -0.61 27.98
N LEU A 87 -14.36 -0.16 27.37
CA LEU A 87 -14.39 0.78 26.26
C LEU A 87 -15.19 0.21 25.06
N ARG A 88 -14.98 -1.07 24.76
CA ARG A 88 -15.70 -1.76 23.66
C ARG A 88 -17.20 -1.88 23.97
N ASN A 89 -17.58 -2.29 25.19
CA ASN A 89 -18.99 -2.39 25.60
C ASN A 89 -19.70 -1.03 25.63
N SER A 90 -18.95 0.04 25.83
CA SER A 90 -19.45 1.42 25.78
C SER A 90 -19.45 2.02 24.38
N ASN A 91 -19.10 1.23 23.34
CA ASN A 91 -18.98 1.67 21.94
C ASN A 91 -18.02 2.86 21.73
N ILE A 92 -17.01 3.01 22.59
CA ILE A 92 -15.97 4.04 22.45
C ILE A 92 -14.90 3.56 21.47
N VAL A 93 -14.62 2.25 21.45
CA VAL A 93 -13.70 1.57 20.53
C VAL A 93 -14.35 0.34 19.90
N VAL A 94 -13.75 -0.16 18.83
CA VAL A 94 -14.16 -1.39 18.12
C VAL A 94 -13.15 -2.51 18.30
#